data_7613ed6e01ec49235a05c7685ffaffaf
#
_entry.id   7613ed6e01ec49235a05c7685ffaffaf
#
_cell.length_a   1.000
_cell.length_b   1.000
_cell.length_c   1.000
_cell.angle_alpha   90.00
_cell.angle_beta   90.00
_cell.angle_gamma   90.00
#
_symmetry.space_group_name_H-M   'P 1'
#
loop_
_entity.id
_entity.type
_entity.pdbx_description
1 polymer ?
#
loop_
_entity_poly.entity_id
_entity_poly.type
_entity_poly.pdbx_seq_one_letter_code
_entity_poly.pdbx_strand_id
1 'polypeptide(L)'
;MRRFSLFAWAITIILVLGLGLWAGYRITAAYKDTEIMDLRAQVETADASLAEANVEFEQSRILAHVWTGIASWYGYREHGRPTASGQVFDMRDLTGASRTLPLGSMIIIENAETGRMAPCLINDRGPYVTGRGLDVSKAVAERLGILKQGLAKVHVYELVQGRPSTGD
;
A
#
# COMPACT_ATOMS: atom_id res chain seq x y z
N MET A 1 8.68 65.66 -56.16
CA MET A 1 8.23 64.26 -56.24
C MET A 1 9.10 63.20 -55.50
N ARG A 2 9.94 63.51 -54.51
CA ARG A 2 10.85 62.56 -53.85
C ARG A 2 10.48 62.22 -52.40
N ARG A 3 9.48 62.87 -51.80
CA ARG A 3 9.11 62.62 -50.39
C ARG A 3 8.18 61.43 -50.20
N PHE A 4 7.41 61.00 -51.16
CA PHE A 4 6.52 59.81 -51.10
C PHE A 4 7.29 58.46 -51.06
N SER A 5 8.47 58.38 -51.61
CA SER A 5 9.24 57.13 -51.66
C SER A 5 9.86 56.75 -50.34
N LEU A 6 10.29 57.72 -49.54
CA LEU A 6 10.89 57.45 -48.23
C LEU A 6 9.84 56.91 -47.18
N PHE A 7 8.63 57.41 -47.23
CA PHE A 7 7.52 56.91 -46.34
C PHE A 7 7.12 55.49 -46.73
N ALA A 8 7.04 55.19 -48.05
CA ALA A 8 6.71 53.85 -48.50
C ALA A 8 7.79 52.83 -48.06
N TRP A 9 9.08 53.20 -48.19
CA TRP A 9 10.19 52.36 -47.69
C TRP A 9 10.18 52.14 -46.19
N ALA A 10 9.91 53.15 -45.39
CA ALA A 10 9.82 53.04 -43.93
C ALA A 10 8.67 52.09 -43.49
N ILE A 11 7.53 52.21 -44.17
CA ILE A 11 6.37 51.30 -43.87
C ILE A 11 6.72 49.86 -44.26
N THR A 12 7.39 49.63 -45.36
CA THR A 12 7.80 48.28 -45.79
C THR A 12 8.78 47.65 -44.80
N ILE A 13 9.77 48.42 -44.32
CA ILE A 13 10.73 47.94 -43.31
C ILE A 13 10.04 47.60 -42.01
N ILE A 14 9.10 48.41 -41.52
CA ILE A 14 8.34 48.15 -40.28
C ILE A 14 7.49 46.88 -40.43
N LEU A 15 6.84 46.69 -41.59
CA LEU A 15 6.06 45.47 -41.83
C LEU A 15 6.94 44.21 -41.92
N VAL A 16 8.11 44.28 -42.56
CA VAL A 16 9.03 43.15 -42.64
C VAL A 16 9.59 42.79 -41.26
N LEU A 17 10.01 43.78 -40.48
CA LEU A 17 10.49 43.56 -39.11
C LEU A 17 9.38 43.04 -38.18
N GLY A 18 8.17 43.60 -38.31
CA GLY A 18 7.01 43.12 -37.55
C GLY A 18 6.63 41.69 -37.89
N LEU A 19 6.62 41.30 -39.16
CA LEU A 19 6.40 39.93 -39.61
C LEU A 19 7.51 38.99 -39.12
N GLY A 20 8.77 39.41 -39.15
CA GLY A 20 9.90 38.64 -38.64
C GLY A 20 9.80 38.37 -37.13
N LEU A 21 9.48 39.40 -36.34
CA LEU A 21 9.26 39.28 -34.89
C LEU A 21 8.05 38.40 -34.56
N TRP A 22 6.95 38.55 -35.32
CA TRP A 22 5.75 37.71 -35.14
C TRP A 22 6.01 36.24 -35.49
N ALA A 23 6.73 35.99 -36.60
CA ALA A 23 7.11 34.63 -37.00
C ALA A 23 8.05 34.00 -35.97
N GLY A 24 9.04 34.74 -35.45
CA GLY A 24 9.92 34.29 -34.38
C GLY A 24 9.15 33.95 -33.10
N TYR A 25 8.20 34.80 -32.71
CA TYR A 25 7.34 34.52 -31.54
C TYR A 25 6.50 33.24 -31.72
N ARG A 26 5.92 33.04 -32.92
CA ARG A 26 5.13 31.84 -33.24
C ARG A 26 5.99 30.57 -33.23
N ILE A 27 7.21 30.63 -33.70
CA ILE A 27 8.14 29.49 -33.71
C ILE A 27 8.54 29.14 -32.25
N THR A 28 8.86 30.13 -31.40
CA THR A 28 9.21 29.89 -30.01
C THR A 28 8.02 29.38 -29.19
N ALA A 29 6.81 29.87 -29.46
CA ALA A 29 5.60 29.37 -28.83
C ALA A 29 5.33 27.90 -29.19
N ALA A 30 5.41 27.56 -30.48
CA ALA A 30 5.24 26.19 -30.98
C ALA A 30 6.30 25.21 -30.38
N TYR A 31 7.54 25.68 -30.23
CA TYR A 31 8.60 24.89 -29.61
C TYR A 31 8.32 24.61 -28.13
N LYS A 32 7.85 25.62 -27.38
CA LYS A 32 7.43 25.42 -25.97
C LYS A 32 6.23 24.48 -25.84
N ASP A 33 5.28 24.58 -26.76
CA ASP A 33 4.12 23.70 -26.76
C ASP A 33 4.52 22.23 -26.99
N THR A 34 5.48 22.00 -27.92
CA THR A 34 6.00 20.63 -28.14
C THR A 34 6.80 20.09 -26.93
N GLU A 35 7.61 20.94 -26.30
CA GLU A 35 8.35 20.57 -25.08
C GLU A 35 7.40 20.23 -23.92
N ILE A 36 6.33 21.01 -23.74
CA ILE A 36 5.30 20.73 -22.72
C ILE A 36 4.56 19.44 -23.04
N MET A 37 4.25 19.14 -24.27
CA MET A 37 3.62 17.88 -24.67
C MET A 37 4.53 16.69 -24.41
N ASP A 38 5.83 16.79 -24.71
CA ASP A 38 6.80 15.74 -24.44
C ASP A 38 6.95 15.48 -22.92
N LEU A 39 7.05 16.54 -22.12
CA LEU A 39 7.11 16.43 -20.67
C LEU A 39 5.83 15.80 -20.07
N ARG A 40 4.67 16.14 -20.61
CA ARG A 40 3.41 15.52 -20.18
C ARG A 40 3.37 14.03 -20.50
N ALA A 41 3.80 13.63 -21.68
CA ALA A 41 3.90 12.24 -22.07
C ALA A 41 4.88 11.46 -21.17
N GLN A 42 6.01 12.07 -20.79
CA GLN A 42 6.96 11.46 -19.85
C GLN A 42 6.35 11.29 -18.44
N VAL A 43 5.61 12.29 -17.95
CA VAL A 43 4.91 12.19 -16.65
C VAL A 43 3.86 11.09 -16.70
N GLU A 44 3.04 11.01 -17.73
CA GLU A 44 2.01 10.00 -17.90
C GLU A 44 2.60 8.57 -17.95
N THR A 45 3.73 8.39 -18.66
CA THR A 45 4.44 7.10 -18.67
C THR A 45 5.06 6.76 -17.33
N ALA A 46 5.59 7.74 -16.59
CA ALA A 46 6.13 7.55 -15.25
C ALA A 46 5.03 7.17 -14.26
N ASP A 47 3.87 7.84 -14.30
CA ASP A 47 2.72 7.52 -13.45
C ASP A 47 2.18 6.11 -13.73
N ALA A 48 2.10 5.70 -14.99
CA ALA A 48 1.70 4.35 -15.38
C ALA A 48 2.69 3.30 -14.85
N SER A 49 3.99 3.53 -14.97
CA SER A 49 5.02 2.62 -14.46
C SER A 49 5.01 2.51 -12.93
N LEU A 50 4.71 3.62 -12.24
CA LEU A 50 4.56 3.64 -10.78
C LEU A 50 3.31 2.85 -10.34
N ALA A 51 2.21 2.96 -11.09
CA ALA A 51 1.00 2.21 -10.83
C ALA A 51 1.23 0.70 -11.02
N GLU A 52 1.91 0.28 -12.07
CA GLU A 52 2.30 -1.12 -12.30
C GLU A 52 3.22 -1.64 -11.18
N ALA A 53 4.25 -0.88 -10.79
CA ALA A 53 5.16 -1.24 -9.71
C ALA A 53 4.43 -1.38 -8.36
N ASN A 54 3.45 -0.53 -8.09
CA ASN A 54 2.63 -0.63 -6.88
C ASN A 54 1.74 -1.88 -6.89
N VAL A 55 1.16 -2.24 -8.04
CA VAL A 55 0.37 -3.48 -8.17
C VAL A 55 1.27 -4.69 -7.97
N GLU A 56 2.45 -4.73 -8.58
CA GLU A 56 3.43 -5.80 -8.40
C GLU A 56 3.92 -5.90 -6.95
N PHE A 57 4.18 -4.77 -6.29
CA PHE A 57 4.53 -4.73 -4.87
C PHE A 57 3.42 -5.30 -3.97
N GLU A 58 2.16 -4.93 -4.20
CA GLU A 58 1.03 -5.50 -3.46
C GLU A 58 0.81 -6.99 -3.74
N GLN A 59 1.01 -7.44 -4.98
CA GLN A 59 0.93 -8.86 -5.35
C GLN A 59 2.10 -9.69 -4.80
N SER A 60 3.27 -9.09 -4.59
CA SER A 60 4.45 -9.76 -4.02
C SER A 60 4.37 -9.99 -2.51
N ARG A 61 3.33 -9.48 -1.84
CA ARG A 61 3.04 -9.76 -0.43
C ARG A 61 2.49 -11.17 -0.29
N ILE A 62 3.36 -12.15 -0.38
CA ILE A 62 3.01 -13.56 -0.25
C ILE A 62 2.74 -13.87 1.22
N LEU A 63 1.62 -14.53 1.51
CA LEU A 63 1.36 -15.13 2.81
C LEU A 63 2.24 -16.37 2.96
N ALA A 64 3.27 -16.28 3.79
CA ALA A 64 4.06 -17.46 4.13
C ALA A 64 3.39 -18.20 5.29
N HIS A 65 3.10 -19.48 5.09
CA HIS A 65 2.61 -20.34 6.16
C HIS A 65 3.69 -20.50 7.25
N VAL A 66 3.35 -20.13 8.49
CA VAL A 66 4.27 -20.19 9.63
C VAL A 66 4.11 -21.49 10.40
N TRP A 67 2.88 -21.81 10.80
CA TRP A 67 2.54 -23.07 11.47
C TRP A 67 1.05 -23.40 11.42
N THR A 68 0.73 -24.64 11.81
CA THR A 68 -0.63 -25.12 11.99
C THR A 68 -0.78 -25.66 13.41
N GLY A 69 -1.86 -25.31 14.08
CA GLY A 69 -2.12 -25.79 15.47
C GLY A 69 -3.49 -25.40 16.00
N ILE A 70 -3.65 -25.49 17.31
CA ILE A 70 -4.91 -25.16 17.99
C ILE A 70 -4.85 -23.73 18.50
N ALA A 71 -5.86 -22.94 18.14
CA ALA A 71 -6.15 -21.64 18.72
C ALA A 71 -7.35 -21.72 19.67
N SER A 72 -7.30 -20.92 20.74
CA SER A 72 -8.43 -20.62 21.62
C SER A 72 -8.64 -19.11 21.66
N TRP A 73 -9.66 -18.66 22.41
CA TRP A 73 -9.88 -17.23 22.57
C TRP A 73 -10.04 -16.83 24.03
N TYR A 74 -9.72 -15.57 24.32
CA TYR A 74 -9.87 -14.92 25.62
C TYR A 74 -10.60 -13.57 25.46
N GLY A 75 -11.17 -13.06 26.53
CA GLY A 75 -11.99 -11.85 26.37
C GLY A 75 -12.37 -11.19 27.68
N TYR A 76 -13.52 -11.53 28.24
CA TYR A 76 -14.16 -10.77 29.33
C TYR A 76 -13.31 -10.64 30.61
N ARG A 77 -12.54 -11.64 30.95
CA ARG A 77 -11.72 -11.64 32.20
C ARG A 77 -10.45 -10.82 32.05
N GLU A 78 -9.92 -10.76 30.84
CA GLU A 78 -8.66 -10.10 30.50
C GLU A 78 -8.88 -8.67 30.02
N HIS A 79 -10.11 -8.30 29.65
CA HIS A 79 -10.46 -6.96 29.16
C HIS A 79 -10.06 -5.86 30.15
N GLY A 80 -9.33 -4.85 29.69
CA GLY A 80 -8.83 -3.74 30.48
C GLY A 80 -7.50 -4.04 31.23
N ARG A 81 -6.93 -5.26 31.12
CA ARG A 81 -5.64 -5.61 31.72
C ARG A 81 -4.48 -5.30 30.77
N PRO A 82 -3.29 -5.02 31.30
CA PRO A 82 -2.10 -4.83 30.48
C PRO A 82 -1.69 -6.16 29.82
N THR A 83 -1.28 -6.09 28.56
CA THR A 83 -0.69 -7.17 27.80
C THR A 83 0.84 -7.19 27.97
N ALA A 84 1.50 -8.22 27.45
CA ALA A 84 2.97 -8.33 27.49
C ALA A 84 3.69 -7.23 26.68
N SER A 85 3.01 -6.59 25.72
CA SER A 85 3.54 -5.42 24.98
C SER A 85 3.37 -4.11 25.74
N GLY A 86 2.68 -4.09 26.89
CA GLY A 86 2.34 -2.90 27.65
C GLY A 86 1.04 -2.19 27.21
N GLN A 87 0.39 -2.67 26.16
CA GLN A 87 -0.92 -2.16 25.74
C GLN A 87 -2.02 -2.65 26.68
N VAL A 88 -3.12 -1.91 26.77
CA VAL A 88 -4.32 -2.38 27.45
C VAL A 88 -5.10 -3.30 26.51
N PHE A 89 -5.42 -4.51 26.98
CA PHE A 89 -6.20 -5.47 26.19
C PHE A 89 -7.64 -5.00 25.99
N ASP A 90 -8.08 -4.84 24.76
CA ASP A 90 -9.48 -4.70 24.37
C ASP A 90 -9.93 -5.96 23.61
N MET A 91 -10.92 -6.67 24.13
CA MET A 91 -11.46 -7.87 23.51
C MET A 91 -12.12 -7.64 22.15
N ARG A 92 -12.34 -6.36 21.77
CA ARG A 92 -12.92 -5.94 20.48
C ARG A 92 -11.84 -5.64 19.43
N ASP A 93 -10.58 -5.55 19.83
CA ASP A 93 -9.45 -5.35 18.95
C ASP A 93 -9.01 -6.69 18.32
N LEU A 94 -8.37 -6.59 17.15
CA LEU A 94 -7.86 -7.76 16.42
C LEU A 94 -6.47 -8.15 16.92
N THR A 95 -6.40 -8.69 18.14
CA THR A 95 -5.15 -9.01 18.82
C THR A 95 -5.09 -10.45 19.26
N GLY A 96 -3.89 -10.92 19.62
CA GLY A 96 -3.68 -12.26 20.13
C GLY A 96 -2.39 -12.42 20.92
N ALA A 97 -2.30 -13.57 21.62
CA ALA A 97 -1.18 -13.98 22.42
C ALA A 97 -0.48 -15.19 21.81
N SER A 98 0.84 -15.12 21.67
CA SER A 98 1.71 -16.22 21.23
C SER A 98 2.95 -16.31 22.11
N ARG A 99 3.43 -17.55 22.34
CA ARG A 99 4.69 -17.79 23.04
C ARG A 99 5.90 -17.60 22.14
N THR A 100 5.75 -17.83 20.85
CA THR A 100 6.85 -17.94 19.88
C THR A 100 6.93 -16.78 18.91
N LEU A 101 5.79 -16.25 18.45
CA LEU A 101 5.78 -15.13 17.51
C LEU A 101 6.24 -13.84 18.21
N PRO A 102 7.04 -13.00 17.54
CA PRO A 102 7.45 -11.71 18.09
C PRO A 102 6.26 -10.82 18.45
N LEU A 103 6.39 -10.03 19.55
CA LEU A 103 5.42 -8.97 19.84
C LEU A 103 5.47 -7.91 18.72
N GLY A 104 4.30 -7.47 18.28
CA GLY A 104 4.16 -6.55 17.14
C GLY A 104 4.01 -7.25 15.79
N SER A 105 4.16 -8.59 15.72
CA SER A 105 3.90 -9.32 14.46
C SER A 105 2.44 -9.20 14.06
N MET A 106 2.20 -8.86 12.79
CA MET A 106 0.90 -8.93 12.15
C MET A 106 0.79 -10.25 11.40
N ILE A 107 -0.18 -11.07 11.77
CA ILE A 107 -0.43 -12.38 11.17
C ILE A 107 -1.83 -12.46 10.57
N ILE A 108 -2.02 -13.38 9.65
CA ILE A 108 -3.34 -13.83 9.18
C ILE A 108 -3.59 -15.22 9.74
N ILE A 109 -4.75 -15.42 10.32
CA ILE A 109 -5.20 -16.71 10.88
C ILE A 109 -6.33 -17.20 10.00
N GLU A 110 -6.25 -18.45 9.58
CA GLU A 110 -7.29 -19.16 8.85
C GLU A 110 -7.84 -20.31 9.70
N ASN A 111 -9.14 -20.39 9.83
CA ASN A 111 -9.81 -21.57 10.41
C ASN A 111 -9.72 -22.73 9.41
N ALA A 112 -9.01 -23.79 9.75
CA ALA A 112 -8.74 -24.93 8.87
C ALA A 112 -10.00 -25.70 8.41
N GLU A 113 -11.12 -25.59 9.13
CA GLU A 113 -12.37 -26.28 8.79
C GLU A 113 -13.26 -25.43 7.85
N THR A 114 -13.27 -24.11 8.06
CA THR A 114 -14.22 -23.22 7.38
C THR A 114 -13.58 -22.32 6.34
N GLY A 115 -12.25 -22.19 6.30
CA GLY A 115 -11.50 -21.26 5.45
C GLY A 115 -11.68 -19.78 5.83
N ARG A 116 -12.37 -19.48 6.95
CA ARG A 116 -12.56 -18.08 7.40
C ARG A 116 -11.25 -17.52 7.91
N MET A 117 -10.93 -16.30 7.48
CA MET A 117 -9.68 -15.64 7.80
C MET A 117 -9.89 -14.39 8.66
N ALA A 118 -8.89 -14.07 9.49
CA ALA A 118 -8.85 -12.85 10.27
C ALA A 118 -7.40 -12.36 10.45
N PRO A 119 -7.13 -11.06 10.32
CA PRO A 119 -5.87 -10.47 10.75
C PRO A 119 -5.79 -10.45 12.28
N CYS A 120 -4.56 -10.55 12.81
CA CYS A 120 -4.32 -10.55 14.25
C CYS A 120 -2.94 -9.94 14.55
N LEU A 121 -2.91 -8.92 15.41
CA LEU A 121 -1.68 -8.37 15.95
C LEU A 121 -1.27 -9.16 17.20
N ILE A 122 -0.06 -9.67 17.25
CA ILE A 122 0.49 -10.33 18.43
C ILE A 122 0.98 -9.27 19.39
N ASN A 123 0.25 -9.04 20.48
CA ASN A 123 0.61 -8.06 21.50
C ASN A 123 0.69 -8.65 22.92
N ASP A 124 0.49 -9.97 23.07
CA ASP A 124 0.53 -10.64 24.37
C ASP A 124 1.29 -11.97 24.32
N ARG A 125 1.57 -12.53 25.50
CA ARG A 125 2.24 -13.80 25.71
C ARG A 125 1.28 -14.86 26.25
N GLY A 126 1.35 -16.06 25.70
CA GLY A 126 0.50 -17.22 25.95
C GLY A 126 0.21 -17.96 24.64
N PRO A 127 -0.68 -18.97 24.65
CA PRO A 127 -1.25 -19.65 25.81
C PRO A 127 -0.22 -20.46 26.60
N TYR A 128 -0.41 -20.58 27.90
CA TYR A 128 0.40 -21.46 28.77
C TYR A 128 -0.26 -22.83 28.99
N VAL A 129 -1.29 -23.14 28.24
CA VAL A 129 -1.99 -24.43 28.25
C VAL A 129 -1.38 -25.33 27.19
N THR A 130 -1.02 -26.56 27.59
CA THR A 130 -0.44 -27.54 26.65
C THR A 130 -1.39 -27.85 25.50
N GLY A 131 -0.83 -27.99 24.28
CA GLY A 131 -1.58 -28.28 23.05
C GLY A 131 -2.19 -27.07 22.36
N ARG A 132 -2.15 -25.87 22.97
CA ARG A 132 -2.57 -24.62 22.32
C ARG A 132 -1.34 -23.81 21.91
N GLY A 133 -1.39 -23.23 20.71
CA GLY A 133 -0.31 -22.41 20.13
C GLY A 133 -0.63 -20.93 20.08
N LEU A 134 -1.91 -20.59 20.08
CA LEU A 134 -2.39 -19.22 19.94
C LEU A 134 -3.64 -19.00 20.78
N ASP A 135 -3.72 -17.85 21.46
CA ASP A 135 -4.96 -17.35 22.04
C ASP A 135 -5.33 -16.05 21.32
N VAL A 136 -6.56 -15.95 20.80
CA VAL A 136 -7.01 -14.78 20.07
C VAL A 136 -8.04 -13.99 20.86
N SER A 137 -8.20 -12.70 20.54
CA SER A 137 -9.26 -11.88 21.12
C SER A 137 -10.65 -12.37 20.69
N LYS A 138 -11.67 -11.93 21.43
CA LYS A 138 -13.07 -12.22 21.06
C LYS A 138 -13.40 -11.77 19.65
N ALA A 139 -12.93 -10.58 19.21
CA ALA A 139 -13.17 -10.06 17.87
C ALA A 139 -12.56 -10.93 16.76
N VAL A 140 -11.36 -11.45 16.97
CA VAL A 140 -10.74 -12.41 16.03
C VAL A 140 -11.53 -13.72 16.04
N ALA A 141 -11.92 -14.22 17.20
CA ALA A 141 -12.71 -15.45 17.32
C ALA A 141 -14.08 -15.37 16.63
N GLU A 142 -14.71 -14.20 16.66
CA GLU A 142 -15.96 -13.92 15.92
C GLU A 142 -15.74 -14.03 14.40
N ARG A 143 -14.68 -13.42 13.89
CA ARG A 143 -14.34 -13.46 12.46
C ARG A 143 -14.02 -14.87 11.99
N LEU A 144 -13.27 -15.63 12.78
CA LEU A 144 -12.95 -17.04 12.51
C LEU A 144 -14.14 -17.99 12.69
N GLY A 145 -15.22 -17.54 13.35
CA GLY A 145 -16.40 -18.35 13.62
C GLY A 145 -16.22 -19.36 14.77
N ILE A 146 -15.26 -19.14 15.67
CA ILE A 146 -14.89 -20.12 16.72
C ILE A 146 -15.43 -19.81 18.12
N LEU A 147 -16.24 -18.76 18.29
CA LEU A 147 -16.74 -18.35 19.60
C LEU A 147 -17.49 -19.45 20.33
N LYS A 148 -18.34 -20.22 19.64
CA LYS A 148 -19.20 -21.24 20.25
C LYS A 148 -18.41 -22.51 20.65
N GLN A 149 -17.46 -22.91 19.78
CA GLN A 149 -16.66 -24.12 19.99
C GLN A 149 -15.46 -23.89 20.92
N GLY A 150 -15.04 -22.64 21.08
CA GLY A 150 -13.96 -22.24 21.98
C GLY A 150 -12.55 -22.53 21.47
N LEU A 151 -12.37 -23.60 20.71
CA LEU A 151 -11.13 -24.10 20.16
C LEU A 151 -11.29 -24.36 18.65
N ALA A 152 -10.24 -24.12 17.87
CA ALA A 152 -10.20 -24.53 16.46
C ALA A 152 -8.79 -24.85 16.00
N LYS A 153 -8.69 -25.75 15.02
CA LYS A 153 -7.45 -25.92 14.26
C LYS A 153 -7.33 -24.75 13.29
N VAL A 154 -6.16 -24.10 13.30
CA VAL A 154 -5.89 -22.93 12.48
C VAL A 154 -4.59 -23.09 11.72
N HIS A 155 -4.52 -22.45 10.55
CA HIS A 155 -3.30 -22.14 9.83
C HIS A 155 -2.93 -20.69 10.11
N VAL A 156 -1.64 -20.44 10.37
CA VAL A 156 -1.11 -19.10 10.65
C VAL A 156 -0.13 -18.71 9.55
N TYR A 157 -0.29 -17.51 9.04
CA TYR A 157 0.52 -16.94 7.97
C TYR A 157 1.10 -15.61 8.40
N GLU A 158 2.32 -15.32 8.00
CA GLU A 158 2.92 -13.99 8.05
C GLU A 158 2.88 -13.33 6.67
N LEU A 159 2.76 -12.00 6.66
CA LEU A 159 2.99 -11.21 5.46
C LEU A 159 4.50 -11.11 5.22
N VAL A 160 5.01 -11.88 4.28
CA VAL A 160 6.40 -11.79 3.83
C VAL A 160 6.44 -10.83 2.65
N GLN A 161 7.28 -9.80 2.72
CA GLN A 161 7.62 -9.04 1.53
C GLN A 161 8.37 -9.99 0.57
N GLY A 162 7.76 -10.33 -0.55
CA GLY A 162 8.42 -11.08 -1.59
C GLY A 162 9.70 -10.35 -2.00
N ARG A 163 10.84 -11.00 -1.91
CA ARG A 163 12.07 -10.49 -2.53
C ARG A 163 11.78 -10.44 -4.03
N PRO A 164 11.96 -9.30 -4.74
CA PRO A 164 11.86 -9.30 -6.18
C PRO A 164 12.77 -10.40 -6.70
N SER A 165 12.25 -11.27 -7.55
CA SER A 165 13.04 -12.26 -8.25
C SER A 165 14.05 -11.48 -9.10
N THR A 166 15.28 -11.34 -8.59
CA THR A 166 16.40 -11.00 -9.46
C THR A 166 16.55 -12.19 -10.39
N GLY A 167 15.99 -12.05 -11.61
CA GLY A 167 16.26 -12.99 -12.69
C GLY A 167 17.77 -13.01 -12.93
N ASP A 168 18.36 -14.18 -12.77
CA ASP A 168 19.68 -14.52 -13.31
C ASP A 168 19.59 -14.67 -14.83
#